data_c5f6ba9ce5bebd14ed8d700e054c811d
#
_entry.id   c5f6ba9ce5bebd14ed8d700e054c811d
#
_cell.length_a   1.000
_cell.length_b   1.000
_cell.length_c   1.000
_cell.angle_alpha   90.00
_cell.angle_beta   90.00
_cell.angle_gamma   90.00
#
_symmetry.space_group_name_H-M   'P 1'
#
loop_
_entity.id
_entity.type
_entity.pdbx_description
1 polymer ?
#
loop_
_entity_poly.entity_id
_entity_poly.type
_entity_poly.pdbx_seq_one_letter_code
_entity_poly.pdbx_strand_id
1 'polypeptide(L)'
;MDRLEYELVTLKNNKQYLVLASLMHEYDVYNLVLNVEDENDIKIVMQEVKNGKTIFTDVEDKNLLKTLSPLFETKIRDKQNNL
;
A
#
# COMPACT_ATOMS: atom_id res chain seq x y z
N MET A 1 -2.00 -15.12 8.28
CA MET A 1 -1.76 -14.25 7.15
C MET A 1 -1.47 -12.84 7.60
N ASP A 2 -0.34 -12.34 7.18
CA ASP A 2 0.15 -11.09 7.71
C ASP A 2 -0.38 -9.92 6.91
N ARG A 3 -1.38 -9.27 7.49
CA ARG A 3 -1.88 -8.02 6.93
C ARG A 3 -1.10 -6.89 7.57
N LEU A 4 -0.56 -6.01 6.74
CA LEU A 4 0.15 -4.84 7.23
C LEU A 4 -0.78 -3.65 7.50
N GLU A 5 -2.11 -3.83 7.34
CA GLU A 5 -3.07 -2.76 7.53
C GLU A 5 -2.91 -2.10 8.90
N TYR A 6 -2.84 -0.78 8.89
CA TYR A 6 -2.64 0.06 10.08
C TYR A 6 -1.28 -0.09 10.75
N GLU A 7 -0.34 -0.76 10.09
CA GLU A 7 1.02 -0.80 10.57
C GLU A 7 1.86 0.32 9.95
N LEU A 8 2.91 0.70 10.66
CA LEU A 8 3.86 1.67 10.16
C LEU A 8 4.97 0.95 9.42
N VAL A 9 5.31 1.45 8.24
CA VAL A 9 6.42 0.92 7.46
C VAL A 9 7.36 2.05 7.07
N THR A 10 8.62 1.72 6.88
CA THR A 10 9.61 2.68 6.41
C THR A 10 9.91 2.38 4.96
N LEU A 11 9.75 3.38 4.09
CA LEU A 11 10.00 3.21 2.66
C LEU A 11 11.46 3.57 2.33
N LYS A 12 11.81 3.45 1.05
CA LYS A 12 13.17 3.70 0.58
C LYS A 12 13.63 5.14 0.79
N ASN A 13 12.70 6.07 0.91
CA ASN A 13 13.00 7.48 1.19
C ASN A 13 13.23 7.75 2.68
N ASN A 14 13.28 6.70 3.52
CA ASN A 14 13.48 6.78 4.98
C ASN A 14 12.34 7.46 5.74
N LYS A 15 11.19 7.63 5.09
CA LYS A 15 10.02 8.19 5.76
C LYS A 15 9.08 7.08 6.19
N GLN A 16 8.33 7.33 7.25
CA GLN A 16 7.37 6.37 7.76
C GLN A 16 6.00 6.60 7.17
N TYR A 17 5.34 5.50 6.83
CA TYR A 17 4.01 5.52 6.23
C TYR A 17 3.11 4.57 6.98
N LEU A 18 1.84 4.95 7.09
CA LEU A 18 0.81 4.08 7.64
C LEU A 18 0.17 3.30 6.49
N VAL A 19 0.06 1.99 6.65
CA VAL A 19 -0.60 1.15 5.65
C VAL A 19 -2.10 1.26 5.84
N LEU A 20 -2.79 1.82 4.85
CA LEU A 20 -4.24 2.00 4.88
C LEU A 20 -4.99 0.78 4.38
N ALA A 21 -4.44 0.09 3.39
CA ALA A 21 -5.07 -1.09 2.81
C ALA A 21 -4.02 -1.91 2.07
N SER A 22 -4.28 -3.21 1.97
CA SER A 22 -3.43 -4.14 1.24
C SER A 22 -4.29 -4.97 0.31
N LEU A 23 -3.76 -5.32 -0.86
CA LEU A 23 -4.45 -6.23 -1.77
C LEU A 23 -3.43 -7.00 -2.60
N MET A 24 -3.90 -8.10 -3.19
CA MET A 24 -3.10 -8.89 -4.11
C MET A 24 -3.66 -8.72 -5.52
N HIS A 25 -2.79 -8.52 -6.49
CA HIS A 25 -3.16 -8.41 -7.89
C HIS A 25 -2.09 -9.10 -8.73
N GLU A 26 -2.49 -10.09 -9.51
CA GLU A 26 -1.59 -10.87 -10.37
C GLU A 26 -0.36 -11.37 -9.62
N TYR A 27 -0.60 -11.99 -8.46
CA TYR A 27 0.43 -12.62 -7.61
C TYR A 27 1.33 -11.67 -6.85
N ASP A 28 1.17 -10.36 -7.04
CA ASP A 28 1.93 -9.37 -6.27
C ASP A 28 1.06 -8.72 -5.20
N VAL A 29 1.69 -8.36 -4.09
CA VAL A 29 1.03 -7.68 -3.00
C VAL A 29 1.29 -6.18 -3.10
N TYR A 30 0.22 -5.39 -3.01
CA TYR A 30 0.30 -3.93 -3.07
C TYR A 30 -0.30 -3.33 -1.83
N ASN A 31 0.26 -2.22 -1.38
CA ASN A 31 -0.21 -1.50 -0.21
C ASN A 31 -0.45 -0.03 -0.55
N LEU A 32 -1.58 0.49 -0.08
CA LEU A 32 -1.85 1.92 -0.13
C LEU A 32 -1.32 2.51 1.17
N VAL A 33 -0.42 3.48 1.08
CA VAL A 33 0.28 3.99 2.25
C VAL A 33 0.17 5.51 2.32
N LEU A 34 0.11 6.02 3.55
CA LEU A 34 -0.02 7.44 3.87
C LEU A 34 1.18 7.88 4.71
N ASN A 35 1.88 8.93 4.25
CA ASN A 35 2.98 9.50 5.00
C ASN A 35 2.45 10.07 6.32
N VAL A 36 3.03 9.65 7.45
CA VAL A 36 2.54 10.07 8.76
C VAL A 36 2.81 11.54 9.05
N GLU A 37 3.72 12.17 8.30
CA GLU A 37 4.03 13.58 8.47
C GLU A 37 3.43 14.48 7.38
N ASP A 38 2.83 13.88 6.34
CA ASP A 38 2.27 14.65 5.23
C ASP A 38 1.05 13.91 4.68
N GLU A 39 -0.13 14.35 5.07
CA GLU A 39 -1.38 13.69 4.66
C GLU A 39 -1.67 13.80 3.17
N ASN A 40 -0.93 14.63 2.44
CA ASN A 40 -1.08 14.73 0.98
C ASN A 40 -0.19 13.73 0.25
N ASP A 41 0.70 13.04 0.95
CA ASP A 41 1.58 12.05 0.36
C ASP A 41 1.00 10.66 0.58
N ILE A 42 0.12 10.26 -0.34
CA ILE A 42 -0.49 8.93 -0.38
C ILE A 42 -0.03 8.26 -1.65
N LYS A 43 0.43 7.02 -1.54
CA LYS A 43 0.89 6.31 -2.73
C LYS A 43 0.69 4.81 -2.60
N ILE A 44 0.86 4.12 -3.72
CA ILE A 44 0.78 2.67 -3.80
C ILE A 44 2.19 2.13 -3.93
N VAL A 45 2.52 1.13 -3.11
CA VAL A 45 3.81 0.47 -3.16
C VAL A 45 3.61 -1.03 -3.35
N MET A 46 4.53 -1.67 -4.06
CA MET A 46 4.56 -3.10 -4.21
C MET A 46 5.42 -3.69 -3.09
N GLN A 47 4.93 -4.76 -2.48
CA GLN A 47 5.63 -5.43 -1.40
C GLN A 47 6.30 -6.69 -1.90
N GLU A 48 7.59 -6.83 -1.64
CA GLU A 48 8.35 -8.03 -1.99
C GLU A 48 9.14 -8.51 -0.80
N VAL A 49 9.44 -9.81 -0.79
CA VAL A 49 10.34 -10.38 0.21
C VAL A 49 11.59 -10.85 -0.50
N LYS A 50 12.74 -10.30 -0.14
CA LYS A 50 14.04 -10.67 -0.70
C LYS A 50 15.00 -10.93 0.44
N ASN A 51 15.61 -12.12 0.44
CA ASN A 51 16.59 -12.52 1.47
C ASN A 51 16.01 -12.36 2.89
N GLY A 52 14.75 -12.70 3.06
CA GLY A 52 14.08 -12.61 4.36
C GLY A 52 13.67 -11.21 4.77
N LYS A 53 13.87 -10.21 3.91
CA LYS A 53 13.50 -8.83 4.21
C LYS A 53 12.34 -8.38 3.34
N THR A 54 11.43 -7.63 3.93
CA THR A 54 10.33 -7.03 3.20
C THR A 54 10.79 -5.70 2.59
N ILE A 55 10.58 -5.56 1.28
CA ILE A 55 10.98 -4.39 0.53
C ILE A 55 9.73 -3.78 -0.10
N PHE A 56 9.60 -2.45 -0.03
CA PHE A 56 8.50 -1.72 -0.64
C PHE A 56 9.04 -0.87 -1.78
N THR A 57 8.44 -1.02 -2.96
CA THR A 57 8.84 -0.29 -4.15
C THR A 57 7.67 0.54 -4.66
N ASP A 58 7.90 1.81 -4.93
CA ASP A 58 6.87 2.70 -5.46
C ASP A 58 6.35 2.17 -6.79
N VAL A 59 5.03 2.17 -6.95
CA VAL A 59 4.41 1.83 -8.23
C VAL A 59 4.35 3.10 -9.07
N GLU A 60 5.10 3.09 -10.19
CA GLU A 60 5.17 4.25 -11.07
C GLU A 60 4.48 4.02 -12.42
N ASP A 61 4.17 2.78 -12.74
CA ASP A 61 3.46 2.43 -13.98
C ASP A 61 2.05 2.99 -13.94
N LYS A 62 1.76 3.91 -14.87
CA LYS A 62 0.47 4.60 -14.90
C LYS A 62 -0.70 3.64 -15.17
N ASN A 63 -0.48 2.63 -16.00
CA ASN A 63 -1.54 1.64 -16.29
C ASN A 63 -1.85 0.80 -15.07
N LEU A 64 -0.82 0.40 -14.35
CA LEU A 64 -0.99 -0.36 -13.12
C LEU A 64 -1.70 0.48 -12.05
N LEU A 65 -1.33 1.76 -11.92
CA LEU A 65 -1.99 2.68 -10.99
C LEU A 65 -3.48 2.84 -11.33
N LYS A 66 -3.82 2.93 -12.62
CA LYS A 66 -5.22 3.02 -13.05
C LYS A 66 -6.01 1.76 -12.69
N THR A 67 -5.35 0.61 -12.70
CA THR A 67 -5.98 -0.66 -12.34
C THR A 67 -6.14 -0.78 -10.82
N LEU A 68 -5.11 -0.42 -10.06
CA LEU A 68 -5.10 -0.61 -8.62
C LEU A 68 -5.94 0.43 -7.87
N SER A 69 -5.98 1.66 -8.35
CA SER A 69 -6.67 2.74 -7.63
C SER A 69 -8.13 2.44 -7.34
N PRO A 70 -8.95 2.01 -8.32
CA PRO A 70 -10.35 1.66 -8.01
C PRO A 70 -10.49 0.46 -7.08
N LEU A 71 -9.53 -0.48 -7.13
CA LEU A 71 -9.55 -1.62 -6.22
C LEU A 71 -9.33 -1.18 -4.77
N PHE A 72 -8.41 -0.25 -4.55
CA PHE A 72 -8.17 0.30 -3.22
C PHE A 72 -9.35 1.16 -2.75
N GLU A 73 -9.95 1.94 -3.65
CA GLU A 73 -11.14 2.71 -3.29
C GLU A 73 -12.27 1.81 -2.79
N THR A 74 -12.49 0.69 -3.47
CA THR A 74 -13.52 -0.28 -3.07
C THR A 74 -13.20 -0.85 -1.70
N LYS A 75 -11.94 -1.20 -1.46
CA LYS A 75 -11.55 -1.76 -0.16
C LYS A 75 -11.77 -0.78 0.98
N ILE A 76 -11.42 0.47 0.79
CA ILE A 76 -11.58 1.49 1.82
C ILE A 76 -13.06 1.78 2.06
N ARG A 77 -13.85 1.85 0.97
CA ARG A 77 -15.29 2.07 1.08
C ARG A 77 -15.98 0.93 1.85
N ASP A 78 -15.58 -0.31 1.56
CA ASP A 78 -16.15 -1.47 2.24
C ASP A 78 -15.85 -1.44 3.74
N LYS A 79 -14.65 -1.02 4.13
CA LYS A 79 -14.31 -0.88 5.53
C LYS A 79 -15.15 0.17 6.23
N GLN A 80 -15.39 1.30 5.57
CA GLN A 80 -16.20 2.37 6.13
C GLN A 80 -17.65 1.93 6.30
N ASN A 81 -18.15 1.13 5.36
CA ASN A 81 -19.53 0.66 5.41
C ASN A 81 -19.76 -0.42 6.45
N ASN A 82 -18.72 -1.04 6.95
CA ASN A 82 -18.82 -2.10 7.95
C ASN A 82 -18.61 -1.60 9.39
N LEU A 83 -18.58 -0.31 9.59
CA LEU A 83 -18.43 0.27 10.93
C LEU A 83 -19.76 0.45 11.67
#